data_648f951f37ec7e4c4bcdd571a4373b97
#
_entry.id   648f951f37ec7e4c4bcdd571a4373b97
#
_cell.length_a   1.000
_cell.length_b   1.000
_cell.length_c   1.000
_cell.angle_alpha   90.00
_cell.angle_beta   90.00
_cell.angle_gamma   90.00
#
_symmetry.space_group_name_H-M   'P 1'
#
loop_
_entity.id
_entity.type
_entity.pdbx_description
1 polymer ?
#
loop_
_entity_poly.entity_id
_entity_poly.type
_entity_poly.pdbx_seq_one_letter_code
_entity_poly.pdbx_strand_id
1 'polypeptide(L)'
;MKLLLVGAGISNLTLARLFAELGYSVSVLDRKDHIGGNCFDYFDENSIDIHAYGTHIFHTDDAEVWRFLSQFTQWYPYQHEVKALVDGQLVPVPFNFNSIEQLFPKQMAERMITALLSEFEFNKKVPILKLRESKNPDLQFLAEYVYEKIFLHYTEKQWDVRPEDLDPLVTGRVPVFVGRDNRYFQAKYQGIPLEGYTRMFEKMVDHPNIEVRLNTEFNKSMLDEYNHCFFSGAIDEFFDYKFGQLPYRSLRFDFLTFNRPYFQSNSVVNYPNNYDFTRIGEYKYFLDTQSQNTVVSYEYPETFVLGKNERYYPIINEENKRLYEKYLEEAKYNKKVTFLGRLGDYKYYDMDQAVARALKLAKAFC
;
A
#
# COMPACT_ATOMS: atom_id res chain seq x y z
N MET A 1 20.10 -13.66 23.02
CA MET A 1 19.04 -14.43 22.31
C MET A 1 19.25 -14.24 20.83
N LYS A 2 19.17 -15.31 20.02
CA LYS A 2 19.29 -15.23 18.56
C LYS A 2 17.91 -15.25 17.90
N LEU A 3 17.62 -14.28 17.07
CA LEU A 3 16.35 -14.13 16.36
C LEU A 3 16.54 -14.28 14.86
N LEU A 4 15.61 -14.99 14.21
CA LEU A 4 15.53 -15.12 12.76
C LEU A 4 14.34 -14.29 12.27
N LEU A 5 14.57 -13.40 11.31
CA LEU A 5 13.53 -12.61 10.64
C LEU A 5 13.50 -13.00 9.17
N VAL A 6 12.42 -13.65 8.74
CA VAL A 6 12.25 -14.12 7.37
C VAL A 6 11.40 -13.14 6.59
N GLY A 7 11.99 -12.57 5.53
CA GLY A 7 11.50 -11.45 4.74
C GLY A 7 12.09 -10.11 5.22
N ALA A 8 12.76 -9.39 4.32
CA ALA A 8 13.40 -8.10 4.60
C ALA A 8 12.49 -6.91 4.25
N GLY A 9 11.17 -7.03 4.45
CA GLY A 9 10.21 -5.94 4.31
C GLY A 9 10.16 -5.04 5.55
N ILE A 10 9.48 -3.89 5.44
CA ILE A 10 9.40 -2.84 6.48
C ILE A 10 9.04 -3.37 7.87
N SER A 11 8.15 -4.38 7.98
CA SER A 11 7.76 -4.98 9.27
C SER A 11 8.94 -5.63 9.99
N ASN A 12 9.68 -6.50 9.30
CA ASN A 12 10.81 -7.19 9.88
C ASN A 12 12.03 -6.28 10.05
N LEU A 13 12.25 -5.31 9.16
CA LEU A 13 13.34 -4.33 9.34
C LEU A 13 13.10 -3.45 10.59
N THR A 14 11.84 -3.10 10.87
CA THR A 14 11.45 -2.44 12.12
C THR A 14 11.77 -3.32 13.35
N LEU A 15 11.38 -4.60 13.31
CA LEU A 15 11.70 -5.54 14.41
C LEU A 15 13.20 -5.74 14.55
N ALA A 16 13.93 -5.88 13.44
CA ALA A 16 15.38 -6.08 13.46
C ALA A 16 16.08 -4.97 14.24
N ARG A 17 15.76 -3.71 13.92
CA ARG A 17 16.33 -2.55 14.60
C ARG A 17 16.00 -2.55 16.10
N LEU A 18 14.73 -2.73 16.45
CA LEU A 18 14.29 -2.72 17.84
C LEU A 18 14.95 -3.83 18.68
N PHE A 19 15.00 -5.04 18.17
CA PHE A 19 15.61 -6.15 18.88
C PHE A 19 17.13 -6.02 18.99
N ALA A 20 17.79 -5.49 17.96
CA ALA A 20 19.23 -5.26 17.98
C ALA A 20 19.61 -4.19 19.03
N GLU A 21 18.81 -3.13 19.18
CA GLU A 21 19.00 -2.12 20.23
C GLU A 21 18.80 -2.70 21.65
N LEU A 22 17.97 -3.74 21.78
CA LEU A 22 17.80 -4.50 23.03
C LEU A 22 18.90 -5.56 23.27
N GLY A 23 19.91 -5.62 22.37
CA GLY A 23 21.05 -6.54 22.53
C GLY A 23 20.82 -7.94 21.99
N TYR A 24 19.73 -8.21 21.26
CA TYR A 24 19.53 -9.49 20.59
C TYR A 24 20.40 -9.60 19.33
N SER A 25 20.90 -10.79 19.03
CA SER A 25 21.53 -11.10 17.74
C SER A 25 20.44 -11.42 16.72
N VAL A 26 20.38 -10.68 15.64
CA VAL A 26 19.29 -10.72 14.64
C VAL A 26 19.85 -11.11 13.28
N SER A 27 19.31 -12.15 12.68
CA SER A 27 19.56 -12.50 11.28
C SER A 27 18.31 -12.24 10.46
N VAL A 28 18.41 -11.40 9.43
CA VAL A 28 17.35 -11.10 8.47
C VAL A 28 17.62 -11.85 7.19
N LEU A 29 16.68 -12.67 6.73
CA LEU A 29 16.76 -13.40 5.46
C LEU A 29 15.76 -12.86 4.46
N ASP A 30 16.17 -12.74 3.20
CA ASP A 30 15.24 -12.57 2.08
C ASP A 30 15.70 -13.36 0.86
N ARG A 31 14.74 -13.92 0.13
CA ARG A 31 14.99 -14.61 -1.14
C ARG A 31 15.35 -13.65 -2.27
N LYS A 32 14.96 -12.37 -2.14
CA LYS A 32 15.28 -11.30 -3.07
C LYS A 32 16.73 -10.82 -2.87
N ASP A 33 17.24 -10.13 -3.86
CA ASP A 33 18.57 -9.53 -3.87
C ASP A 33 18.63 -8.14 -3.22
N HIS A 34 17.51 -7.69 -2.63
CA HIS A 34 17.37 -6.37 -2.02
C HIS A 34 16.55 -6.40 -0.72
N ILE A 35 16.74 -5.40 0.13
CA ILE A 35 15.90 -5.12 1.30
C ILE A 35 14.70 -4.24 0.93
N GLY A 36 13.80 -4.00 1.88
CA GLY A 36 12.63 -3.14 1.70
C GLY A 36 11.37 -3.87 1.25
N GLY A 37 11.50 -5.12 0.74
CA GLY A 37 10.36 -5.86 0.19
C GLY A 37 9.69 -5.08 -0.94
N ASN A 38 8.37 -4.87 -0.89
CA ASN A 38 7.67 -4.10 -1.91
C ASN A 38 7.89 -2.57 -1.80
N CYS A 39 8.55 -2.09 -0.74
CA CYS A 39 8.96 -0.69 -0.62
C CYS A 39 10.35 -0.40 -1.20
N PHE A 40 10.95 -1.37 -1.88
CA PHE A 40 12.25 -1.20 -2.54
C PHE A 40 12.18 -0.14 -3.64
N ASP A 41 13.13 0.76 -3.63
CA ASP A 41 13.32 1.81 -4.62
C ASP A 41 14.80 1.92 -5.02
N TYR A 42 15.05 2.63 -6.08
CA TYR A 42 16.38 2.94 -6.57
C TYR A 42 16.38 4.22 -7.40
N PHE A 43 17.48 4.94 -7.40
CA PHE A 43 17.66 6.09 -8.30
C PHE A 43 18.15 5.62 -9.66
N ASP A 44 17.46 6.07 -10.73
CA ASP A 44 17.89 5.81 -12.11
C ASP A 44 19.07 6.71 -12.53
N GLU A 45 19.51 6.57 -13.77
CA GLU A 45 20.60 7.38 -14.36
C GLU A 45 20.27 8.90 -14.43
N ASN A 46 19.01 9.28 -14.31
CA ASN A 46 18.54 10.65 -14.28
C ASN A 46 18.31 11.18 -12.86
N SER A 47 18.73 10.42 -11.84
CA SER A 47 18.50 10.70 -10.42
C SER A 47 17.01 10.76 -10.04
N ILE A 48 16.16 10.05 -10.76
CA ILE A 48 14.73 9.88 -10.45
C ILE A 48 14.59 8.66 -9.54
N ASP A 49 13.94 8.85 -8.39
CA ASP A 49 13.66 7.78 -7.43
C ASP A 49 12.53 6.88 -7.95
N ILE A 50 12.86 5.65 -8.34
CA ILE A 50 11.96 4.67 -8.94
C ILE A 50 11.51 3.66 -7.89
N HIS A 51 10.24 3.66 -7.54
CA HIS A 51 9.64 2.64 -6.69
C HIS A 51 9.36 1.37 -7.49
N ALA A 52 10.20 0.34 -7.33
CA ALA A 52 10.20 -0.85 -8.18
C ALA A 52 8.88 -1.66 -8.15
N TYR A 53 8.11 -1.54 -7.09
CA TYR A 53 6.87 -2.30 -6.86
C TYR A 53 5.63 -1.40 -6.79
N GLY A 54 5.64 -0.29 -7.55
CA GLY A 54 4.57 0.69 -7.58
C GLY A 54 4.77 1.83 -6.58
N THR A 55 3.97 2.87 -6.73
CA THR A 55 4.12 4.11 -5.97
C THR A 55 3.88 3.90 -4.48
N HIS A 56 4.85 4.27 -3.65
CA HIS A 56 4.78 4.20 -2.20
C HIS A 56 4.93 5.62 -1.62
N ILE A 57 3.91 6.12 -0.96
CA ILE A 57 3.90 7.42 -0.29
C ILE A 57 3.66 7.18 1.20
N PHE A 58 4.59 7.62 2.04
CA PHE A 58 4.45 7.45 3.47
C PHE A 58 3.50 8.49 4.05
N HIS A 59 2.53 8.03 4.83
CA HIS A 59 1.61 8.88 5.57
C HIS A 59 1.20 8.19 6.88
N THR A 60 0.96 8.97 7.93
CA THR A 60 0.50 8.44 9.22
C THR A 60 -0.07 9.54 10.12
N ASP A 61 -0.99 9.19 11.00
CA ASP A 61 -1.39 10.00 12.15
C ASP A 61 -0.68 9.56 13.44
N ASP A 62 0.03 8.42 13.41
CA ASP A 62 0.75 7.86 14.53
C ASP A 62 2.11 8.55 14.72
N ALA A 63 2.21 9.35 15.77
CA ALA A 63 3.44 10.07 16.09
C ALA A 63 4.58 9.13 16.55
N GLU A 64 4.30 7.93 17.04
CA GLU A 64 5.34 6.96 17.42
C GLU A 64 5.99 6.38 16.17
N VAL A 65 5.17 5.98 15.19
CA VAL A 65 5.62 5.48 13.88
C VAL A 65 6.47 6.54 13.17
N TRP A 66 5.96 7.78 13.10
CA TRP A 66 6.69 8.88 12.47
C TRP A 66 8.05 9.13 13.14
N ARG A 67 8.09 9.23 14.48
CA ARG A 67 9.34 9.45 15.22
C ARG A 67 10.33 8.30 15.07
N PHE A 68 9.84 7.06 15.02
CA PHE A 68 10.71 5.89 14.83
C PHE A 68 11.40 5.95 13.47
N LEU A 69 10.66 6.10 12.37
CA LEU A 69 11.24 6.15 11.02
C LEU A 69 12.11 7.39 10.78
N SER A 70 11.76 8.53 11.40
CA SER A 70 12.52 9.78 11.29
C SER A 70 13.94 9.72 11.90
N GLN A 71 14.27 8.65 12.62
CA GLN A 71 15.65 8.41 13.07
C GLN A 71 16.57 7.98 11.93
N PHE A 72 16.00 7.47 10.83
CA PHE A 72 16.72 6.84 9.73
C PHE A 72 16.65 7.62 8.43
N THR A 73 15.81 8.65 8.35
CA THR A 73 15.70 9.50 7.16
C THR A 73 15.30 10.92 7.50
N GLN A 74 15.60 11.83 6.60
CA GLN A 74 14.94 13.13 6.48
C GLN A 74 13.78 12.98 5.49
N TRP A 75 12.68 13.68 5.73
CA TRP A 75 11.49 13.62 4.89
C TRP A 75 11.43 14.80 3.93
N TYR A 76 11.25 14.51 2.64
CA TYR A 76 10.75 15.49 1.69
C TYR A 76 9.24 15.67 1.94
N PRO A 77 8.76 16.91 2.20
CA PRO A 77 7.36 17.16 2.55
C PRO A 77 6.49 17.05 1.29
N TYR A 78 6.07 15.83 1.00
CA TYR A 78 5.24 15.50 -0.15
C TYR A 78 3.79 15.27 0.26
N GLN A 79 2.86 15.98 -0.37
CA GLN A 79 1.42 15.79 -0.21
C GLN A 79 0.85 15.15 -1.46
N HIS A 80 0.36 13.92 -1.30
CA HIS A 80 -0.06 13.11 -2.43
C HIS A 80 -1.42 13.57 -2.98
N GLU A 81 -1.44 13.83 -4.27
CA GLU A 81 -2.67 14.03 -5.05
C GLU A 81 -2.77 12.97 -6.13
N VAL A 82 -3.97 12.46 -6.34
CA VAL A 82 -4.30 11.51 -7.39
C VAL A 82 -5.40 12.11 -8.26
N LYS A 83 -5.30 11.93 -9.57
CA LYS A 83 -6.39 12.25 -10.50
C LYS A 83 -6.90 10.98 -11.16
N ALA A 84 -8.15 11.01 -11.61
CA ALA A 84 -8.71 9.97 -12.45
C ALA A 84 -9.15 10.56 -13.80
N LEU A 85 -8.94 9.78 -14.87
CA LEU A 85 -9.48 10.13 -16.19
C LEU A 85 -10.95 9.70 -16.25
N VAL A 86 -11.84 10.69 -16.24
CA VAL A 86 -13.30 10.50 -16.25
C VAL A 86 -13.89 11.35 -17.37
N ASP A 87 -14.60 10.71 -18.31
CA ASP A 87 -15.24 11.36 -19.48
C ASP A 87 -14.31 12.37 -20.18
N GLY A 88 -13.03 12.01 -20.36
CA GLY A 88 -12.00 12.82 -21.04
C GLY A 88 -11.36 13.91 -20.17
N GLN A 89 -11.71 14.03 -18.89
CA GLN A 89 -11.16 15.01 -17.98
C GLN A 89 -10.39 14.36 -16.84
N LEU A 90 -9.31 15.01 -16.37
CA LEU A 90 -8.55 14.60 -15.19
C LEU A 90 -9.13 15.28 -13.96
N VAL A 91 -9.83 14.51 -13.12
CA VAL A 91 -10.49 15.00 -11.90
C VAL A 91 -9.81 14.52 -10.64
N PRO A 92 -9.81 15.30 -9.54
CA PRO A 92 -9.27 14.88 -8.25
C PRO A 92 -9.93 13.60 -7.71
N VAL A 93 -9.10 12.74 -7.08
CA VAL A 93 -9.53 11.57 -6.29
C VAL A 93 -8.84 11.63 -4.93
N PRO A 94 -9.58 11.54 -3.82
CA PRO A 94 -11.01 11.26 -3.65
C PRO A 94 -11.91 12.26 -4.36
N PHE A 95 -12.98 11.74 -4.93
CA PHE A 95 -13.97 12.59 -5.60
C PHE A 95 -14.54 13.60 -4.60
N ASN A 96 -14.55 14.90 -4.93
CA ASN A 96 -14.83 15.99 -4.01
C ASN A 96 -15.58 17.15 -4.72
N PHE A 97 -15.78 18.27 -4.05
CA PHE A 97 -16.49 19.42 -4.63
C PHE A 97 -15.82 19.96 -5.90
N ASN A 98 -14.48 19.94 -5.97
CA ASN A 98 -13.77 20.37 -7.17
C ASN A 98 -14.05 19.42 -8.35
N SER A 99 -14.14 18.11 -8.08
CA SER A 99 -14.50 17.09 -9.08
C SER A 99 -15.92 17.29 -9.58
N ILE A 100 -16.88 17.60 -8.68
CA ILE A 100 -18.29 17.90 -9.03
C ILE A 100 -18.37 19.16 -9.92
N GLU A 101 -17.73 20.25 -9.50
CA GLU A 101 -17.74 21.52 -10.24
C GLU A 101 -17.06 21.40 -11.61
N GLN A 102 -16.06 20.53 -11.74
CA GLN A 102 -15.36 20.30 -13.00
C GLN A 102 -16.20 19.49 -14.02
N LEU A 103 -16.96 18.49 -13.53
CA LEU A 103 -17.67 17.55 -14.40
C LEU A 103 -19.10 17.95 -14.72
N PHE A 104 -19.77 18.72 -13.86
CA PHE A 104 -21.19 19.02 -13.99
C PHE A 104 -21.45 20.51 -14.25
N PRO A 105 -22.54 20.84 -14.97
CA PRO A 105 -22.98 22.22 -15.13
C PRO A 105 -23.20 22.89 -13.77
N LYS A 106 -22.86 24.18 -13.68
CA LYS A 106 -22.81 24.94 -12.43
C LYS A 106 -24.03 24.74 -11.53
N GLN A 107 -25.25 24.87 -12.04
CA GLN A 107 -26.47 24.72 -11.23
C GLN A 107 -26.64 23.30 -10.70
N MET A 108 -26.26 22.29 -11.46
CA MET A 108 -26.30 20.89 -11.04
C MET A 108 -25.26 20.62 -9.96
N ALA A 109 -24.04 21.13 -10.13
CA ALA A 109 -22.97 21.03 -9.14
C ALA A 109 -23.37 21.69 -7.82
N GLU A 110 -23.95 22.89 -7.86
CA GLU A 110 -24.44 23.60 -6.66
C GLU A 110 -25.52 22.81 -5.89
N ARG A 111 -26.47 22.18 -6.59
CA ARG A 111 -27.47 21.31 -5.94
C ARG A 111 -26.85 20.09 -5.30
N MET A 112 -25.95 19.39 -5.99
CA MET A 112 -25.25 18.21 -5.45
C MET A 112 -24.43 18.54 -4.21
N ILE A 113 -23.66 19.64 -4.25
CA ILE A 113 -22.86 20.11 -3.11
C ILE A 113 -23.78 20.47 -1.94
N THR A 114 -24.88 21.19 -2.19
CA THR A 114 -25.85 21.52 -1.16
C THR A 114 -26.46 20.26 -0.54
N ALA A 115 -26.82 19.28 -1.37
CA ALA A 115 -27.36 18.01 -0.89
C ALA A 115 -26.34 17.23 -0.06
N LEU A 116 -25.05 17.17 -0.48
CA LEU A 116 -23.99 16.55 0.33
C LEU A 116 -23.84 17.23 1.69
N LEU A 117 -23.84 18.56 1.73
CA LEU A 117 -23.74 19.33 2.99
C LEU A 117 -24.98 19.21 3.89
N SER A 118 -26.14 18.85 3.32
CA SER A 118 -27.36 18.61 4.11
C SER A 118 -27.40 17.24 4.78
N GLU A 119 -26.74 16.22 4.19
CA GLU A 119 -26.74 14.85 4.72
C GLU A 119 -25.44 14.47 5.47
N PHE A 120 -24.33 15.12 5.12
CA PHE A 120 -23.02 14.78 5.66
C PHE A 120 -22.27 16.01 6.16
N GLU A 121 -21.51 15.85 7.24
CA GLU A 121 -20.67 16.91 7.77
C GLU A 121 -19.54 17.29 6.80
N PHE A 122 -19.17 18.57 6.79
CA PHE A 122 -18.02 19.07 6.05
C PHE A 122 -16.72 18.36 6.50
N ASN A 123 -15.80 18.11 5.56
CA ASN A 123 -14.57 17.35 5.76
C ASN A 123 -14.77 15.86 6.11
N LYS A 124 -15.94 15.29 5.88
CA LYS A 124 -16.17 13.84 6.03
C LYS A 124 -15.84 13.07 4.75
N LYS A 125 -15.34 11.86 4.95
CA LYS A 125 -15.19 10.83 3.91
C LYS A 125 -16.44 9.96 3.91
N VAL A 126 -17.17 9.94 2.82
CA VAL A 126 -18.38 9.13 2.65
C VAL A 126 -18.08 7.97 1.72
N PRO A 127 -18.06 6.71 2.20
CA PRO A 127 -17.89 5.55 1.34
C PRO A 127 -18.93 5.54 0.22
N ILE A 128 -18.52 5.18 -1.01
CA ILE A 128 -19.41 5.25 -2.17
C ILE A 128 -20.66 4.36 -1.99
N LEU A 129 -20.53 3.18 -1.41
CA LEU A 129 -21.66 2.29 -1.16
C LEU A 129 -22.65 2.93 -0.16
N LYS A 130 -22.14 3.72 0.82
CA LYS A 130 -23.00 4.47 1.74
C LYS A 130 -23.71 5.64 1.05
N LEU A 131 -23.04 6.33 0.13
CA LEU A 131 -23.65 7.42 -0.63
C LEU A 131 -24.81 6.93 -1.51
N ARG A 132 -24.71 5.71 -2.06
CA ARG A 132 -25.78 5.07 -2.85
C ARG A 132 -27.07 4.78 -2.06
N GLU A 133 -27.03 4.78 -0.72
CA GLU A 133 -28.20 4.59 0.14
C GLU A 133 -29.02 5.89 0.31
N SER A 134 -28.50 7.04 -0.13
CA SER A 134 -29.23 8.33 -0.02
C SER A 134 -30.57 8.29 -0.77
N LYS A 135 -31.57 8.97 -0.22
CA LYS A 135 -32.89 9.14 -0.84
C LYS A 135 -33.00 10.44 -1.63
N ASN A 136 -31.99 11.32 -1.55
CA ASN A 136 -31.96 12.56 -2.31
C ASN A 136 -31.66 12.26 -3.79
N PRO A 137 -32.49 12.70 -4.74
CA PRO A 137 -32.29 12.39 -6.16
C PRO A 137 -30.97 12.90 -6.76
N ASP A 138 -30.49 14.08 -6.33
CA ASP A 138 -29.20 14.62 -6.79
C ASP A 138 -28.03 13.77 -6.25
N LEU A 139 -28.14 13.23 -5.01
CA LEU A 139 -27.12 12.33 -4.46
C LEU A 139 -27.20 10.92 -5.01
N GLN A 140 -28.36 10.40 -5.33
CA GLN A 140 -28.50 9.12 -6.04
C GLN A 140 -27.83 9.19 -7.39
N PHE A 141 -28.09 10.24 -8.18
CA PHE A 141 -27.43 10.43 -9.46
C PHE A 141 -25.91 10.56 -9.31
N LEU A 142 -25.44 11.39 -8.36
CA LEU A 142 -24.01 11.56 -8.09
C LEU A 142 -23.36 10.22 -7.69
N ALA A 143 -24.00 9.45 -6.82
CA ALA A 143 -23.50 8.17 -6.33
C ALA A 143 -23.35 7.14 -7.46
N GLU A 144 -24.36 7.02 -8.32
CA GLU A 144 -24.30 6.11 -9.47
C GLU A 144 -23.23 6.56 -10.48
N TYR A 145 -23.10 7.86 -10.74
CA TYR A 145 -22.08 8.40 -11.63
C TYR A 145 -20.67 8.08 -11.11
N VAL A 146 -20.39 8.40 -9.84
CA VAL A 146 -19.07 8.13 -9.24
C VAL A 146 -18.80 6.63 -9.14
N TYR A 147 -19.81 5.85 -8.79
CA TYR A 147 -19.70 4.39 -8.74
C TYR A 147 -19.32 3.82 -10.10
N GLU A 148 -20.06 4.15 -11.16
CA GLU A 148 -19.80 3.65 -12.50
C GLU A 148 -18.46 4.16 -13.08
N LYS A 149 -18.23 5.48 -12.99
CA LYS A 149 -17.11 6.12 -13.72
C LYS A 149 -15.76 5.99 -13.03
N ILE A 150 -15.73 5.83 -11.73
CA ILE A 150 -14.47 5.83 -10.96
C ILE A 150 -14.25 4.50 -10.23
N PHE A 151 -15.31 3.90 -9.69
CA PHE A 151 -15.16 2.87 -8.67
C PHE A 151 -15.30 1.45 -9.23
N LEU A 152 -16.39 1.15 -9.96
CA LEU A 152 -16.77 -0.19 -10.38
C LEU A 152 -15.66 -0.87 -11.18
N HIS A 153 -15.34 -0.35 -12.35
CA HIS A 153 -14.41 -1.00 -13.27
C HIS A 153 -12.96 -0.94 -12.78
N TYR A 154 -12.58 0.11 -12.02
CA TYR A 154 -11.28 0.14 -11.37
C TYR A 154 -11.16 -1.00 -10.35
N THR A 155 -12.19 -1.21 -9.55
CA THR A 155 -12.24 -2.26 -8.53
C THR A 155 -12.26 -3.66 -9.16
N GLU A 156 -13.07 -3.86 -10.19
CA GLU A 156 -13.11 -5.12 -10.93
C GLU A 156 -11.73 -5.45 -11.54
N LYS A 157 -11.04 -4.49 -12.16
CA LYS A 157 -9.67 -4.70 -12.66
C LYS A 157 -8.70 -5.06 -11.54
N GLN A 158 -8.69 -4.25 -10.47
CA GLN A 158 -7.72 -4.39 -9.38
C GLN A 158 -7.91 -5.68 -8.59
N TRP A 159 -9.17 -6.07 -8.31
CA TRP A 159 -9.50 -7.15 -7.38
C TRP A 159 -10.07 -8.39 -8.03
N ASP A 160 -10.48 -8.31 -9.31
CA ASP A 160 -11.15 -9.38 -10.05
C ASP A 160 -12.48 -9.84 -9.41
N VAL A 161 -13.09 -8.95 -8.66
CA VAL A 161 -14.41 -9.13 -8.01
C VAL A 161 -15.15 -7.81 -8.01
N ARG A 162 -16.47 -7.86 -7.84
CA ARG A 162 -17.29 -6.65 -7.74
C ARG A 162 -17.08 -5.94 -6.41
N PRO A 163 -17.27 -4.61 -6.35
CA PRO A 163 -17.13 -3.85 -5.10
C PRO A 163 -17.98 -4.39 -3.94
N GLU A 164 -19.17 -4.88 -4.22
CA GLU A 164 -20.11 -5.41 -3.23
C GLU A 164 -19.64 -6.71 -2.57
N ASP A 165 -18.74 -7.46 -3.25
CA ASP A 165 -18.19 -8.72 -2.79
C ASP A 165 -16.88 -8.56 -2.00
N LEU A 166 -16.36 -7.33 -1.89
CA LEU A 166 -15.16 -7.00 -1.14
C LEU A 166 -15.48 -6.59 0.30
N ASP A 167 -14.48 -6.79 1.17
CA ASP A 167 -14.56 -6.27 2.54
C ASP A 167 -14.74 -4.74 2.54
N PRO A 168 -15.68 -4.18 3.35
CA PRO A 168 -15.90 -2.74 3.46
C PRO A 168 -14.66 -1.91 3.77
N LEU A 169 -13.64 -2.48 4.41
CA LEU A 169 -12.35 -1.84 4.64
C LEU A 169 -11.57 -1.56 3.34
N VAL A 170 -11.78 -2.40 2.31
CA VAL A 170 -11.17 -2.21 0.99
C VAL A 170 -11.95 -1.17 0.20
N THR A 171 -13.27 -1.28 0.16
CA THR A 171 -14.14 -0.38 -0.61
C THR A 171 -14.23 1.03 -0.01
N GLY A 172 -14.03 1.17 1.30
CA GLY A 172 -14.01 2.46 1.99
C GLY A 172 -12.77 3.33 1.73
N ARG A 173 -11.77 2.82 1.02
CA ARG A 173 -10.51 3.55 0.76
C ARG A 173 -10.63 4.66 -0.28
N VAL A 174 -11.62 4.61 -1.16
CA VAL A 174 -11.88 5.65 -2.17
C VAL A 174 -13.26 6.27 -1.91
N PRO A 175 -13.39 7.13 -0.90
CA PRO A 175 -14.65 7.79 -0.55
C PRO A 175 -14.94 8.97 -1.48
N VAL A 176 -16.19 9.46 -1.44
CA VAL A 176 -16.51 10.85 -1.78
C VAL A 176 -16.12 11.74 -0.60
N PHE A 177 -15.32 12.77 -0.83
CA PHE A 177 -14.89 13.70 0.20
C PHE A 177 -15.79 14.94 0.20
N VAL A 178 -16.45 15.21 1.32
CA VAL A 178 -17.35 16.36 1.48
C VAL A 178 -16.54 17.62 1.78
N GLY A 179 -15.87 18.15 0.76
CA GLY A 179 -14.96 19.29 0.89
C GLY A 179 -14.21 19.59 -0.40
N ARG A 180 -13.14 20.40 -0.30
CA ARG A 180 -12.32 20.85 -1.44
C ARG A 180 -10.86 20.42 -1.35
N ASP A 181 -10.51 19.57 -0.38
CA ASP A 181 -9.14 19.07 -0.25
C ASP A 181 -8.89 17.99 -1.32
N ASN A 182 -7.93 18.22 -2.21
CA ASN A 182 -7.56 17.29 -3.28
C ASN A 182 -6.53 16.24 -2.83
N ARG A 183 -5.98 16.38 -1.62
CA ARG A 183 -5.01 15.43 -1.12
C ARG A 183 -5.65 14.05 -0.96
N TYR A 184 -4.95 13.05 -1.42
CA TYR A 184 -5.39 11.66 -1.31
C TYR A 184 -5.43 11.20 0.16
N PHE A 185 -4.43 11.64 0.95
CA PHE A 185 -4.35 11.42 2.38
C PHE A 185 -4.53 12.74 3.14
N GLN A 186 -5.27 12.70 4.26
CA GLN A 186 -5.40 13.82 5.20
C GLN A 186 -4.60 13.58 6.49
N ALA A 187 -3.70 12.58 6.49
CA ALA A 187 -2.84 12.26 7.62
C ALA A 187 -1.95 13.44 8.01
N LYS A 188 -1.67 13.57 9.30
CA LYS A 188 -0.88 14.66 9.88
C LYS A 188 0.56 14.67 9.36
N TYR A 189 1.14 13.49 9.20
CA TYR A 189 2.52 13.31 8.73
C TYR A 189 2.48 12.65 7.36
N GLN A 190 3.13 13.28 6.38
CA GLN A 190 3.24 12.78 5.02
C GLN A 190 4.60 13.16 4.45
N GLY A 191 5.19 12.28 3.67
CA GLY A 191 6.47 12.57 3.03
C GLY A 191 7.05 11.38 2.29
N ILE A 192 8.12 11.66 1.56
CA ILE A 192 8.99 10.67 0.91
C ILE A 192 10.35 10.74 1.59
N PRO A 193 11.03 9.63 1.90
CA PRO A 193 12.39 9.66 2.37
C PRO A 193 13.30 10.39 1.37
N LEU A 194 14.04 11.41 1.83
CA LEU A 194 14.82 12.27 0.93
C LEU A 194 15.89 11.52 0.12
N GLU A 195 16.41 10.43 0.67
CA GLU A 195 17.39 9.55 0.03
C GLU A 195 16.78 8.23 -0.48
N GLY A 196 15.44 8.15 -0.57
CA GLY A 196 14.71 6.94 -0.91
C GLY A 196 14.44 6.00 0.29
N TYR A 197 13.49 5.10 0.10
CA TYR A 197 13.12 4.09 1.12
C TYR A 197 14.23 3.08 1.36
N THR A 198 14.88 2.60 0.31
CA THR A 198 15.96 1.62 0.42
C THR A 198 17.09 2.15 1.30
N ARG A 199 17.48 3.42 1.12
CA ARG A 199 18.51 4.04 1.96
C ARG A 199 18.08 4.17 3.41
N MET A 200 16.82 4.49 3.66
CA MET A 200 16.25 4.49 5.01
C MET A 200 16.35 3.08 5.64
N PHE A 201 16.00 2.04 4.90
CA PHE A 201 16.09 0.66 5.40
C PHE A 201 17.53 0.21 5.62
N GLU A 202 18.48 0.59 4.78
CA GLU A 202 19.91 0.35 5.00
C GLU A 202 20.38 0.93 6.34
N LYS A 203 19.98 2.18 6.66
CA LYS A 203 20.28 2.80 7.95
C LYS A 203 19.59 2.09 9.12
N MET A 204 18.40 1.52 8.92
CA MET A 204 17.72 0.73 9.95
C MET A 204 18.49 -0.55 10.30
N VAL A 205 19.09 -1.22 9.33
CA VAL A 205 19.84 -2.46 9.55
C VAL A 205 21.34 -2.26 9.81
N ASP A 206 21.83 -1.03 9.68
CA ASP A 206 23.19 -0.67 10.06
C ASP A 206 23.36 -0.71 11.57
N HIS A 207 23.60 -1.92 12.09
CA HIS A 207 23.76 -2.18 13.52
C HIS A 207 24.60 -3.46 13.72
N PRO A 208 25.57 -3.47 14.66
CA PRO A 208 26.49 -4.60 14.85
C PRO A 208 25.81 -5.92 15.20
N ASN A 209 24.61 -5.89 15.73
CA ASN A 209 23.81 -7.07 16.09
C ASN A 209 22.88 -7.55 14.96
N ILE A 210 22.90 -6.93 13.79
CA ILE A 210 22.06 -7.31 12.65
C ILE A 210 22.93 -7.87 11.53
N GLU A 211 22.59 -9.06 11.07
CA GLU A 211 23.15 -9.67 9.86
C GLU A 211 22.03 -9.79 8.80
N VAL A 212 22.25 -9.26 7.61
CA VAL A 212 21.30 -9.37 6.49
C VAL A 212 21.85 -10.36 5.47
N ARG A 213 21.05 -11.36 5.12
CA ARG A 213 21.35 -12.40 4.12
C ARG A 213 20.31 -12.35 3.02
N LEU A 214 20.65 -11.72 1.93
CA LEU A 214 19.84 -11.67 0.71
C LEU A 214 20.11 -12.90 -0.16
N ASN A 215 19.30 -13.12 -1.22
CA ASN A 215 19.37 -14.29 -2.08
C ASN A 215 19.36 -15.60 -1.28
N THR A 216 18.65 -15.63 -0.16
CA THR A 216 18.64 -16.77 0.77
C THR A 216 17.22 -17.23 1.02
N GLU A 217 16.92 -18.45 0.52
CA GLU A 217 15.64 -19.11 0.78
C GLU A 217 15.56 -19.61 2.23
N PHE A 218 14.39 -19.39 2.84
CA PHE A 218 14.10 -19.93 4.17
C PHE A 218 13.87 -21.44 4.11
N ASN A 219 14.50 -22.17 5.03
CA ASN A 219 14.23 -23.58 5.27
C ASN A 219 13.87 -23.80 6.74
N LYS A 220 12.87 -24.63 7.02
CA LYS A 220 12.39 -24.91 8.39
C LYS A 220 13.50 -25.47 9.31
N SER A 221 14.52 -26.16 8.78
CA SER A 221 15.66 -26.64 9.57
C SER A 221 16.47 -25.49 10.20
N MET A 222 16.44 -24.29 9.61
CA MET A 222 17.09 -23.09 10.18
C MET A 222 16.52 -22.70 11.55
N LEU A 223 15.27 -23.07 11.85
CA LEU A 223 14.63 -22.78 13.15
C LEU A 223 15.38 -23.40 14.33
N ASP A 224 16.17 -24.44 14.12
CA ASP A 224 16.93 -25.11 15.19
C ASP A 224 18.08 -24.25 15.71
N GLU A 225 18.59 -23.33 14.89
CA GLU A 225 19.71 -22.44 15.23
C GLU A 225 19.30 -21.17 15.97
N TYR A 226 17.98 -20.86 16.02
CA TYR A 226 17.43 -19.62 16.58
C TYR A 226 16.46 -19.90 17.73
N ASN A 227 16.37 -18.93 18.63
CA ASN A 227 15.45 -19.01 19.76
C ASN A 227 14.00 -18.69 19.32
N HIS A 228 13.83 -17.79 18.36
CA HIS A 228 12.52 -17.42 17.81
C HIS A 228 12.65 -16.93 16.38
N CYS A 229 11.59 -17.12 15.58
CA CYS A 229 11.48 -16.70 14.19
C CYS A 229 10.29 -15.74 14.01
N PHE A 230 10.52 -14.62 13.36
CA PHE A 230 9.50 -13.73 12.87
C PHE A 230 9.37 -13.90 11.35
N PHE A 231 8.23 -14.43 10.89
CA PHE A 231 8.02 -14.80 9.50
C PHE A 231 7.04 -13.84 8.84
N SER A 232 7.50 -13.06 7.86
CA SER A 232 6.67 -12.09 7.12
C SER A 232 6.29 -12.54 5.69
N GLY A 233 6.65 -13.77 5.32
CA GLY A 233 6.16 -14.44 4.13
C GLY A 233 4.70 -14.90 4.27
N ALA A 234 4.18 -15.54 3.23
CA ALA A 234 2.82 -16.05 3.24
C ALA A 234 2.67 -17.24 4.19
N ILE A 235 1.66 -17.19 5.08
CA ILE A 235 1.46 -18.21 6.10
C ILE A 235 1.15 -19.58 5.50
N ASP A 236 0.41 -19.63 4.40
CA ASP A 236 0.10 -20.87 3.67
C ASP A 236 1.35 -21.53 3.08
N GLU A 237 2.30 -20.74 2.59
CA GLU A 237 3.61 -21.21 2.11
C GLU A 237 4.44 -21.83 3.24
N PHE A 238 4.44 -21.21 4.42
CA PHE A 238 5.11 -21.75 5.61
C PHE A 238 4.58 -23.14 5.98
N PHE A 239 3.30 -23.41 5.82
CA PHE A 239 2.66 -24.69 6.10
C PHE A 239 2.49 -25.59 4.86
N ASP A 240 3.31 -25.39 3.82
CA ASP A 240 3.35 -26.19 2.60
C ASP A 240 1.94 -26.36 1.97
N TYR A 241 1.12 -25.31 2.05
CA TYR A 241 -0.26 -25.25 1.53
C TYR A 241 -1.20 -26.33 2.07
N LYS A 242 -0.98 -26.79 3.30
CA LYS A 242 -1.70 -27.89 3.97
C LYS A 242 -3.24 -27.78 3.87
N PHE A 243 -3.79 -26.58 3.92
CA PHE A 243 -5.22 -26.32 3.84
C PHE A 243 -5.68 -25.72 2.50
N GLY A 244 -4.77 -25.58 1.55
CA GLY A 244 -4.98 -24.93 0.27
C GLY A 244 -4.31 -23.55 0.20
N GLN A 245 -4.17 -23.04 -1.02
CA GLN A 245 -3.52 -21.78 -1.29
C GLN A 245 -4.42 -20.59 -0.92
N LEU A 246 -3.90 -19.63 -0.18
CA LEU A 246 -4.57 -18.36 0.08
C LEU A 246 -4.57 -17.49 -1.19
N PRO A 247 -5.70 -16.92 -1.58
CA PRO A 247 -5.79 -16.08 -2.77
C PRO A 247 -5.14 -14.71 -2.59
N TYR A 248 -4.38 -14.30 -3.62
CA TYR A 248 -3.75 -12.99 -3.70
C TYR A 248 -3.94 -12.37 -5.08
N ARG A 249 -3.85 -11.05 -5.13
CA ARG A 249 -3.62 -10.32 -6.38
C ARG A 249 -2.14 -10.08 -6.57
N SER A 250 -1.74 -10.00 -7.82
CA SER A 250 -0.42 -9.58 -8.28
C SER A 250 -0.52 -8.28 -9.08
N LEU A 251 0.64 -7.69 -9.32
CA LEU A 251 0.79 -6.50 -10.17
C LEU A 251 1.99 -6.71 -11.11
N ARG A 252 1.84 -6.22 -12.34
CA ARG A 252 2.94 -6.06 -13.30
C ARG A 252 3.13 -4.58 -13.60
N PHE A 253 4.37 -4.16 -13.69
CA PHE A 253 4.74 -2.77 -13.98
C PHE A 253 5.55 -2.71 -15.27
N ASP A 254 5.15 -1.86 -16.20
CA ASP A 254 5.92 -1.52 -17.38
C ASP A 254 6.50 -0.12 -17.18
N PHE A 255 7.84 -0.04 -16.99
CA PHE A 255 8.54 1.22 -16.82
C PHE A 255 9.00 1.77 -18.16
N LEU A 256 8.70 3.06 -18.41
CA LEU A 256 9.06 3.74 -19.64
C LEU A 256 9.72 5.09 -19.33
N THR A 257 10.86 5.34 -19.98
CA THR A 257 11.55 6.64 -19.91
C THR A 257 11.19 7.48 -21.13
N PHE A 258 10.88 8.75 -20.90
CA PHE A 258 10.55 9.73 -21.96
C PHE A 258 11.51 10.91 -21.90
N ASN A 259 12.01 11.32 -23.07
CA ASN A 259 12.82 12.54 -23.22
C ASN A 259 11.89 13.77 -23.28
N ARG A 260 11.31 14.09 -22.16
CA ARG A 260 10.48 15.29 -21.93
C ARG A 260 10.37 15.56 -20.42
N PRO A 261 10.11 16.81 -20.00
CA PRO A 261 10.10 17.17 -18.58
C PRO A 261 9.04 16.42 -17.77
N TYR A 262 7.83 16.23 -18.28
CA TYR A 262 6.74 15.52 -17.64
C TYR A 262 5.91 14.75 -18.67
N PHE A 263 5.40 13.58 -18.28
CA PHE A 263 4.49 12.78 -19.07
C PHE A 263 3.04 13.19 -18.87
N GLN A 264 2.66 13.44 -17.65
CA GLN A 264 1.31 13.79 -17.20
C GLN A 264 1.32 15.00 -16.27
N SER A 265 0.16 15.52 -15.91
CA SER A 265 0.03 16.73 -15.08
C SER A 265 0.02 16.45 -13.57
N ASN A 266 0.26 15.20 -13.15
CA ASN A 266 0.19 14.77 -11.76
C ASN A 266 1.03 13.51 -11.55
N SER A 267 1.48 13.26 -10.33
CA SER A 267 2.30 12.08 -9.99
C SER A 267 1.60 10.75 -10.25
N VAL A 268 0.29 10.68 -9.99
CA VAL A 268 -0.51 9.47 -10.23
C VAL A 268 -1.82 9.84 -10.91
N VAL A 269 -2.10 9.16 -12.03
CA VAL A 269 -3.37 9.24 -12.73
C VAL A 269 -3.98 7.85 -12.81
N ASN A 270 -5.20 7.72 -12.29
CA ASN A 270 -6.01 6.50 -12.41
C ASN A 270 -6.77 6.47 -13.72
N TYR A 271 -6.85 5.29 -14.31
CA TYR A 271 -7.59 4.99 -15.54
C TYR A 271 -8.68 3.96 -15.23
N PRO A 272 -9.83 4.39 -14.68
CA PRO A 272 -10.86 3.46 -14.21
C PRO A 272 -11.45 2.60 -15.33
N ASN A 273 -11.69 3.21 -16.50
CA ASN A 273 -12.44 2.60 -17.60
C ASN A 273 -11.57 2.42 -18.86
N ASN A 274 -11.94 1.49 -19.75
CA ASN A 274 -11.46 1.36 -21.14
C ASN A 274 -9.92 1.20 -21.31
N TYR A 275 -9.21 0.80 -20.27
CA TYR A 275 -7.75 0.57 -20.27
C TYR A 275 -7.42 -0.73 -19.55
N ASP A 276 -6.38 -1.43 -20.01
CA ASP A 276 -5.93 -2.68 -19.39
C ASP A 276 -5.16 -2.42 -18.10
N PHE A 277 -4.55 -1.25 -17.95
CA PHE A 277 -3.88 -0.80 -16.74
C PHE A 277 -4.82 -0.01 -15.84
N THR A 278 -4.49 0.03 -14.54
CA THR A 278 -5.29 0.75 -13.54
C THR A 278 -4.81 2.18 -13.33
N ARG A 279 -3.49 2.42 -13.43
CA ARG A 279 -2.92 3.75 -13.23
C ARG A 279 -1.57 3.90 -13.93
N ILE A 280 -1.17 5.17 -14.08
CA ILE A 280 0.18 5.55 -14.46
C ILE A 280 0.76 6.34 -13.30
N GLY A 281 1.94 5.91 -12.80
CA GLY A 281 2.75 6.65 -11.84
C GLY A 281 3.88 7.38 -12.54
N GLU A 282 4.13 8.65 -12.22
CA GLU A 282 5.27 9.43 -12.68
C GLU A 282 6.14 9.82 -11.50
N TYR A 283 7.32 9.26 -11.42
CA TYR A 283 8.15 9.23 -10.22
C TYR A 283 8.82 10.56 -9.90
N LYS A 284 9.13 11.34 -10.89
CA LYS A 284 9.81 12.62 -10.78
C LYS A 284 9.16 13.62 -9.82
N TYR A 285 7.82 13.52 -9.68
CA TYR A 285 7.05 14.37 -8.77
C TYR A 285 7.33 14.12 -7.28
N PHE A 286 7.80 12.92 -6.90
CA PHE A 286 7.88 12.53 -5.49
C PHE A 286 8.94 13.29 -4.72
N LEU A 287 10.08 13.59 -5.35
CA LEU A 287 11.18 14.38 -4.78
C LEU A 287 11.43 15.68 -5.55
N ASP A 288 10.50 16.11 -6.42
CA ASP A 288 10.64 17.28 -7.30
C ASP A 288 11.97 17.26 -8.08
N THR A 289 12.30 16.09 -8.62
CA THR A 289 13.59 15.88 -9.30
C THR A 289 13.68 16.69 -10.57
N GLN A 290 14.73 17.51 -10.66
CA GLN A 290 14.98 18.34 -11.84
C GLN A 290 15.76 17.54 -12.89
N SER A 291 15.06 17.08 -13.93
CA SER A 291 15.61 16.32 -15.06
C SER A 291 14.88 16.67 -16.37
N GLN A 292 15.57 16.58 -17.51
CA GLN A 292 14.95 16.70 -18.84
C GLN A 292 14.16 15.46 -19.23
N ASN A 293 14.46 14.33 -18.60
CA ASN A 293 13.76 13.06 -18.78
C ASN A 293 12.74 12.85 -17.66
N THR A 294 11.75 12.00 -17.93
CA THR A 294 10.82 11.49 -16.92
C THR A 294 10.63 9.98 -17.06
N VAL A 295 10.35 9.32 -15.93
CA VAL A 295 10.04 7.89 -15.89
C VAL A 295 8.62 7.70 -15.38
N VAL A 296 7.87 6.88 -16.08
CA VAL A 296 6.52 6.46 -15.68
C VAL A 296 6.43 4.95 -15.57
N SER A 297 5.51 4.46 -14.72
CA SER A 297 5.10 3.06 -14.71
C SER A 297 3.63 2.94 -15.08
N TYR A 298 3.33 1.99 -15.96
CA TYR A 298 1.98 1.49 -16.18
C TYR A 298 1.74 0.31 -15.24
N GLU A 299 0.69 0.37 -14.42
CA GLU A 299 0.36 -0.67 -13.45
C GLU A 299 -0.77 -1.56 -13.99
N TYR A 300 -0.45 -2.84 -14.20
CA TYR A 300 -1.40 -3.87 -14.66
C TYR A 300 -1.73 -4.81 -13.51
N PRO A 301 -3.00 -4.94 -13.13
CA PRO A 301 -3.43 -5.92 -12.14
C PRO A 301 -3.45 -7.32 -12.74
N GLU A 302 -2.93 -8.28 -11.99
CA GLU A 302 -2.85 -9.67 -12.39
C GLU A 302 -3.37 -10.59 -11.28
N THR A 303 -3.82 -11.79 -11.67
CA THR A 303 -4.06 -12.86 -10.72
C THR A 303 -2.71 -13.42 -10.24
N PHE A 304 -2.56 -13.63 -8.94
CA PHE A 304 -1.36 -14.28 -8.43
C PHE A 304 -1.30 -15.74 -8.90
N VAL A 305 -0.16 -16.15 -9.42
CA VAL A 305 0.13 -17.53 -9.83
C VAL A 305 1.46 -17.95 -9.22
N LEU A 306 1.41 -18.98 -8.38
CA LEU A 306 2.58 -19.49 -7.68
C LEU A 306 3.72 -19.83 -8.65
N GLY A 307 4.92 -19.33 -8.35
CA GLY A 307 6.13 -19.53 -9.17
C GLY A 307 6.20 -18.67 -10.44
N LYS A 308 5.23 -17.80 -10.70
CA LYS A 308 5.22 -16.92 -11.89
C LYS A 308 5.31 -15.43 -11.56
N ASN A 309 4.61 -14.99 -10.52
CA ASN A 309 4.57 -13.57 -10.13
C ASN A 309 4.51 -13.40 -8.61
N GLU A 310 4.58 -12.16 -8.15
CA GLU A 310 4.66 -11.83 -6.73
C GLU A 310 3.28 -11.63 -6.09
N ARG A 311 3.18 -11.91 -4.78
CA ARG A 311 1.99 -11.60 -3.96
C ARG A 311 2.00 -10.14 -3.56
N TYR A 312 0.96 -9.39 -3.95
CA TYR A 312 0.80 -7.97 -3.57
C TYR A 312 -0.28 -7.77 -2.52
N TYR A 313 -1.48 -8.21 -2.80
CA TYR A 313 -2.65 -7.95 -1.95
C TYR A 313 -3.42 -9.22 -1.66
N PRO A 314 -3.70 -9.54 -0.38
CA PRO A 314 -4.62 -10.62 -0.03
C PRO A 314 -6.04 -10.29 -0.50
N ILE A 315 -6.73 -11.27 -1.06
CA ILE A 315 -8.15 -11.13 -1.42
C ILE A 315 -8.97 -11.46 -0.17
N ILE A 316 -9.46 -10.41 0.50
CA ILE A 316 -10.15 -10.54 1.79
C ILE A 316 -11.66 -10.64 1.56
N ASN A 317 -12.23 -11.83 1.82
CA ASN A 317 -13.65 -12.12 1.89
C ASN A 317 -13.89 -13.18 2.98
N GLU A 318 -15.13 -13.52 3.27
CA GLU A 318 -15.49 -14.46 4.35
C GLU A 318 -14.92 -15.87 4.14
N GLU A 319 -14.86 -16.37 2.90
CA GLU A 319 -14.30 -17.69 2.58
C GLU A 319 -12.79 -17.72 2.85
N ASN A 320 -12.08 -16.73 2.36
CA ASN A 320 -10.63 -16.62 2.50
C ASN A 320 -10.22 -16.34 3.96
N LYS A 321 -11.03 -15.60 4.72
CA LYS A 321 -10.84 -15.44 6.17
C LYS A 321 -10.92 -16.79 6.89
N ARG A 322 -11.93 -17.62 6.57
CA ARG A 322 -12.06 -18.98 7.15
C ARG A 322 -10.88 -19.88 6.79
N LEU A 323 -10.35 -19.75 5.57
CA LEU A 323 -9.15 -20.49 5.18
C LEU A 323 -7.92 -20.02 5.97
N TYR A 324 -7.75 -18.70 6.11
CA TYR A 324 -6.68 -18.13 6.91
C TYR A 324 -6.77 -18.53 8.39
N GLU A 325 -7.96 -18.57 8.97
CA GLU A 325 -8.19 -19.02 10.35
C GLU A 325 -7.67 -20.44 10.60
N LYS A 326 -7.80 -21.37 9.63
CA LYS A 326 -7.21 -22.71 9.74
C LYS A 326 -5.69 -22.65 9.90
N TYR A 327 -5.03 -21.76 9.16
CA TYR A 327 -3.59 -21.55 9.29
C TYR A 327 -3.22 -20.90 10.63
N LEU A 328 -4.02 -19.99 11.15
CA LEU A 328 -3.82 -19.40 12.46
C LEU A 328 -3.94 -20.43 13.58
N GLU A 329 -4.91 -21.35 13.50
CA GLU A 329 -5.03 -22.45 14.47
C GLU A 329 -3.79 -23.36 14.43
N GLU A 330 -3.31 -23.73 13.24
CA GLU A 330 -2.08 -24.52 13.08
C GLU A 330 -0.86 -23.79 13.64
N ALA A 331 -0.78 -22.47 13.43
CA ALA A 331 0.32 -21.63 13.92
C ALA A 331 0.45 -21.64 15.46
N LYS A 332 -0.65 -21.82 16.20
CA LYS A 332 -0.63 -21.89 17.68
C LYS A 332 0.22 -23.05 18.21
N TYR A 333 0.38 -24.11 17.45
CA TYR A 333 1.20 -25.27 17.82
C TYR A 333 2.70 -25.00 17.58
N ASN A 334 3.05 -23.98 16.77
CA ASN A 334 4.43 -23.62 16.51
C ASN A 334 4.85 -22.39 17.33
N LYS A 335 5.10 -22.60 18.63
CA LYS A 335 5.44 -21.52 19.58
C LYS A 335 6.75 -20.79 19.26
N LYS A 336 7.57 -21.32 18.36
CA LYS A 336 8.86 -20.76 17.97
C LYS A 336 8.74 -19.75 16.81
N VAL A 337 7.55 -19.62 16.19
CA VAL A 337 7.32 -18.74 15.03
C VAL A 337 6.18 -17.77 15.30
N THR A 338 6.43 -16.51 14.98
CA THR A 338 5.41 -15.45 14.96
C THR A 338 5.25 -14.94 13.55
N PHE A 339 4.02 -14.96 13.03
CA PHE A 339 3.68 -14.41 11.72
C PHE A 339 3.35 -12.93 11.84
N LEU A 340 3.78 -12.12 10.84
CA LEU A 340 3.51 -10.69 10.78
C LEU A 340 3.62 -10.17 9.35
N GLY A 341 3.23 -8.91 9.16
CA GLY A 341 3.28 -8.25 7.86
C GLY A 341 2.09 -8.62 6.97
N ARG A 342 2.02 -7.99 5.80
CA ARG A 342 0.87 -8.11 4.89
C ARG A 342 0.53 -9.57 4.54
N LEU A 343 1.55 -10.40 4.28
CA LEU A 343 1.35 -11.79 3.89
C LEU A 343 1.15 -12.71 5.10
N GLY A 344 1.93 -12.52 6.17
CA GLY A 344 1.85 -13.33 7.38
C GLY A 344 0.56 -13.11 8.18
N ASP A 345 0.10 -11.86 8.29
CA ASP A 345 -1.17 -11.49 8.93
C ASP A 345 -2.38 -11.61 7.96
N TYR A 346 -2.16 -11.91 6.66
CA TYR A 346 -3.19 -11.94 5.61
C TYR A 346 -4.08 -10.68 5.64
N LYS A 347 -3.45 -9.49 5.72
CA LYS A 347 -4.14 -8.20 5.86
C LYS A 347 -3.61 -7.18 4.86
N TYR A 348 -4.50 -6.29 4.45
CA TYR A 348 -4.12 -5.13 3.66
C TYR A 348 -3.57 -4.03 4.58
N TYR A 349 -2.25 -3.92 4.67
CA TYR A 349 -1.56 -2.90 5.46
C TYR A 349 -1.02 -1.77 4.59
N ASP A 350 -1.18 -0.53 5.04
CA ASP A 350 -0.34 0.58 4.65
C ASP A 350 1.02 0.49 5.41
N MET A 351 2.02 1.23 4.94
CA MET A 351 3.37 1.15 5.54
C MET A 351 3.39 1.48 7.03
N ASP A 352 2.65 2.51 7.44
CA ASP A 352 2.55 2.92 8.84
C ASP A 352 1.92 1.85 9.72
N GLN A 353 0.87 1.19 9.24
CA GLN A 353 0.22 0.09 9.96
C GLN A 353 1.16 -1.12 10.12
N ALA A 354 1.98 -1.39 9.11
CA ALA A 354 3.00 -2.44 9.17
C ALA A 354 4.07 -2.13 10.23
N VAL A 355 4.53 -0.87 10.30
CA VAL A 355 5.46 -0.40 11.33
C VAL A 355 4.81 -0.42 12.71
N ALA A 356 3.60 0.12 12.87
CA ALA A 356 2.86 0.13 14.14
C ALA A 356 2.66 -1.31 14.69
N ARG A 357 2.33 -2.26 13.80
CA ARG A 357 2.21 -3.69 14.15
C ARG A 357 3.53 -4.25 14.67
N ALA A 358 4.66 -3.91 14.04
CA ALA A 358 5.99 -4.35 14.45
C ALA A 358 6.40 -3.73 15.81
N LEU A 359 6.17 -2.41 16.00
CA LEU A 359 6.43 -1.71 17.27
C LEU A 359 5.65 -2.37 18.42
N LYS A 360 4.35 -2.63 18.20
CA LYS A 360 3.50 -3.31 19.21
C LYS A 360 3.99 -4.72 19.50
N LEU A 361 4.42 -5.45 18.47
CA LEU A 361 4.88 -6.83 18.61
C LEU A 361 6.20 -6.89 19.39
N ALA A 362 7.15 -5.99 19.10
CA ALA A 362 8.41 -5.91 19.85
C ALA A 362 8.18 -5.65 21.34
N LYS A 363 7.28 -4.70 21.68
CA LYS A 363 6.91 -4.41 23.08
C LYS A 363 6.27 -5.60 23.80
N ALA A 364 5.54 -6.45 23.10
CA ALA A 364 4.86 -7.61 23.67
C ALA A 364 5.79 -8.84 23.81
N PHE A 365 6.85 -8.87 23.01
CA PHE A 365 7.83 -9.98 23.01
C PHE A 365 8.90 -9.84 24.10
N CYS A 366 9.23 -8.62 24.53
CA CYS A 366 10.16 -8.30 25.61
C CYS A 366 9.44 -8.24 26.96
#